data_eab97ceb0b8bdc2c8793f5f415447c46
#
_entry.id   eab97ceb0b8bdc2c8793f5f415447c46
#
_cell.length_a   1.000
_cell.length_b   1.000
_cell.length_c   1.000
_cell.angle_alpha   90.00
_cell.angle_beta   90.00
_cell.angle_gamma   90.00
#
_symmetry.space_group_name_H-M   'P 1'
#
loop_
_entity.id
_entity.type
_entity.pdbx_description
1 polymer ?
#
loop_
_entity_poly.entity_id
_entity_poly.type
_entity_poly.pdbx_seq_one_letter_code
_entity_poly.pdbx_strand_id
1 'polypeptide(L)'
;MKRVLQHIEQRKAELARSPFITFVEDASLEPRRRLSFAPGLAPFVMGFADLNKYVLRDESSKDPIQQLINTHTREDDHHWGMFLRDLRTLELNAPMDFTGALERLWGEHCKKARQLIYGLVALVSAESPVMRLAVVESVEAAGSVGFSRFSQVARELEAKTGKRLVYFGETHEGLESGHVMGSGDAEAVLAGIELTPEQVERACGLVDRTFALFHAMGEELLAQARRDQEDTRPAA
;
A
#
# COMPACT_ATOMS: atom_id res chain seq x y z
N MET A 1 17.56 4.99 -14.91
CA MET A 1 16.32 4.52 -14.22
C MET A 1 15.45 3.58 -15.07
N LYS A 2 15.37 3.72 -16.39
CA LYS A 2 14.48 2.93 -17.28
C LYS A 2 14.44 1.41 -17.00
N ARG A 3 15.60 0.78 -16.79
CA ARG A 3 15.69 -0.66 -16.48
C ARG A 3 15.07 -1.00 -15.11
N VAL A 4 15.18 -0.10 -14.13
CA VAL A 4 14.59 -0.27 -12.80
C VAL A 4 13.05 -0.18 -12.90
N LEU A 5 12.52 0.79 -13.65
CA LEU A 5 11.07 0.91 -13.90
C LEU A 5 10.51 -0.34 -14.60
N GLN A 6 11.22 -0.89 -15.58
CA GLN A 6 10.83 -2.16 -16.22
C GLN A 6 10.81 -3.33 -15.20
N HIS A 7 11.74 -3.36 -14.26
CA HIS A 7 11.77 -4.37 -13.21
C HIS A 7 10.60 -4.20 -12.22
N ILE A 8 10.26 -2.95 -11.86
CA ILE A 8 9.07 -2.63 -11.06
C ILE A 8 7.81 -3.16 -11.75
N GLU A 9 7.62 -2.90 -13.04
CA GLU A 9 6.44 -3.38 -13.78
C GLU A 9 6.36 -4.91 -13.82
N GLN A 10 7.47 -5.62 -13.88
CA GLN A 10 7.49 -7.09 -13.76
C GLN A 10 6.99 -7.55 -12.39
N ARG A 11 7.50 -6.96 -11.31
CA ARG A 11 7.08 -7.29 -9.94
C ARG A 11 5.63 -6.90 -9.66
N LYS A 12 5.19 -5.76 -10.18
CA LYS A 12 3.79 -5.33 -10.16
C LYS A 12 2.87 -6.37 -10.81
N ALA A 13 3.25 -6.87 -12.00
CA ALA A 13 2.49 -7.91 -12.68
C ALA A 13 2.44 -9.25 -11.91
N GLU A 14 3.48 -9.58 -11.14
CA GLU A 14 3.50 -10.74 -10.24
C GLU A 14 2.56 -10.53 -9.05
N LEU A 15 2.62 -9.36 -8.40
CA LEU A 15 1.75 -9.00 -7.28
C LEU A 15 0.27 -9.01 -7.69
N ALA A 16 -0.04 -8.53 -8.89
CA ALA A 16 -1.41 -8.53 -9.43
C ALA A 16 -2.00 -9.94 -9.58
N ARG A 17 -1.18 -10.98 -9.64
CA ARG A 17 -1.61 -12.38 -9.69
C ARG A 17 -1.51 -13.11 -8.36
N SER A 18 -1.24 -12.39 -7.27
CA SER A 18 -1.12 -12.99 -5.93
C SER A 18 -2.45 -13.57 -5.44
N PRO A 19 -2.43 -14.58 -4.57
CA PRO A 19 -3.65 -15.15 -3.98
C PRO A 19 -4.52 -14.13 -3.24
N PHE A 20 -3.92 -13.09 -2.65
CA PHE A 20 -4.65 -12.01 -1.99
C PHE A 20 -5.45 -11.18 -3.01
N ILE A 21 -4.84 -10.78 -4.11
CA ILE A 21 -5.55 -10.03 -5.17
C ILE A 21 -6.65 -10.89 -5.80
N THR A 22 -6.38 -12.17 -6.07
CA THR A 22 -7.40 -13.12 -6.56
C THR A 22 -8.60 -13.22 -5.61
N PHE A 23 -8.37 -13.21 -4.28
CA PHE A 23 -9.45 -13.20 -3.29
C PHE A 23 -10.27 -11.90 -3.37
N VAL A 24 -9.62 -10.76 -3.52
CA VAL A 24 -10.32 -9.46 -3.66
C VAL A 24 -11.16 -9.41 -4.94
N GLU A 25 -10.71 -10.04 -6.01
CA GLU A 25 -11.42 -10.12 -7.30
C GLU A 25 -12.55 -11.15 -7.34
N ASP A 26 -12.68 -12.03 -6.35
CA ASP A 26 -13.68 -13.10 -6.34
C ASP A 26 -15.12 -12.56 -6.23
N ALA A 27 -15.75 -12.32 -7.37
CA ALA A 27 -17.13 -11.83 -7.46
C ALA A 27 -18.20 -12.78 -6.90
N SER A 28 -17.85 -14.03 -6.57
CA SER A 28 -18.75 -14.94 -5.85
C SER A 28 -18.95 -14.55 -4.38
N LEU A 29 -18.03 -13.74 -3.84
CA LEU A 29 -18.09 -13.22 -2.47
C LEU A 29 -18.75 -11.84 -2.44
N GLU A 30 -19.50 -11.57 -1.38
CA GLU A 30 -20.06 -10.24 -1.13
C GLU A 30 -18.95 -9.18 -1.02
N PRO A 31 -19.16 -7.95 -1.55
CA PRO A 31 -18.13 -6.90 -1.55
C PRO A 31 -17.56 -6.60 -0.17
N ARG A 32 -18.42 -6.50 0.86
CA ARG A 32 -17.99 -6.29 2.25
C ARG A 32 -17.05 -7.40 2.74
N ARG A 33 -17.27 -8.63 2.32
CA ARG A 33 -16.45 -9.79 2.68
C ARG A 33 -15.08 -9.74 2.02
N ARG A 34 -15.01 -9.29 0.77
CA ARG A 34 -13.76 -9.09 0.05
C ARG A 34 -12.89 -7.99 0.66
N LEU A 35 -13.49 -7.05 1.42
CA LEU A 35 -12.81 -5.99 2.16
C LEU A 35 -12.65 -6.28 3.67
N SER A 36 -12.97 -7.48 4.16
CA SER A 36 -12.88 -7.83 5.59
C SER A 36 -11.46 -7.76 6.15
N PHE A 37 -10.44 -7.86 5.29
CA PHE A 37 -9.03 -7.71 5.64
C PHE A 37 -8.66 -6.29 6.13
N ALA A 38 -9.50 -5.29 5.86
CA ALA A 38 -9.16 -3.88 6.05
C ALA A 38 -8.57 -3.54 7.44
N PRO A 39 -9.09 -4.05 8.59
CA PRO A 39 -8.48 -3.76 9.89
C PRO A 39 -7.01 -4.22 10.01
N GLY A 40 -6.61 -5.26 9.29
CA GLY A 40 -5.23 -5.75 9.25
C GLY A 40 -4.25 -4.81 8.57
N LEU A 41 -4.74 -3.91 7.71
CA LEU A 41 -3.92 -2.86 7.08
C LEU A 41 -3.54 -1.72 8.02
N ALA A 42 -4.21 -1.57 9.17
CA ALA A 42 -4.05 -0.40 10.02
C ALA A 42 -2.59 -0.06 10.36
N PRO A 43 -1.71 -1.01 10.76
CA PRO A 43 -0.32 -0.67 11.04
C PRO A 43 0.44 -0.16 9.82
N PHE A 44 0.14 -0.67 8.63
CA PHE A 44 0.73 -0.18 7.39
C PHE A 44 0.26 1.24 7.07
N VAL A 45 -1.04 1.47 7.05
CA VAL A 45 -1.62 2.79 6.69
C VAL A 45 -1.15 3.89 7.63
N MET A 46 -1.16 3.63 8.95
CA MET A 46 -0.67 4.60 9.95
C MET A 46 0.83 4.80 9.84
N GLY A 47 1.59 3.72 9.76
CA GLY A 47 3.04 3.79 9.66
C GLY A 47 3.53 4.37 8.33
N PHE A 48 2.74 4.29 7.25
CA PHE A 48 3.07 4.90 5.97
C PHE A 48 3.04 6.44 6.06
N ALA A 49 2.09 7.00 6.79
CA ALA A 49 2.08 8.43 7.08
C ALA A 49 3.37 8.87 7.82
N ASP A 50 3.80 8.09 8.81
CA ASP A 50 5.03 8.37 9.56
C ASP A 50 6.30 8.15 8.71
N LEU A 51 6.33 7.13 7.86
CA LEU A 51 7.40 6.89 6.89
C LEU A 51 7.59 8.12 5.98
N ASN A 52 6.50 8.64 5.43
CA ASN A 52 6.53 9.83 4.58
C ASN A 52 7.03 11.06 5.33
N LYS A 53 6.52 11.34 6.55
CA LYS A 53 6.84 12.55 7.32
C LYS A 53 8.24 12.56 7.90
N TYR A 54 8.68 11.43 8.45
CA TYR A 54 9.82 11.39 9.36
C TYR A 54 11.03 10.63 8.81
N VAL A 55 10.87 9.89 7.72
CA VAL A 55 11.93 9.04 7.16
C VAL A 55 12.29 9.43 5.72
N LEU A 56 11.30 9.60 4.85
CA LEU A 56 11.52 9.91 3.43
C LEU A 56 11.75 11.41 3.21
N ARG A 57 11.04 12.28 3.93
CA ARG A 57 11.09 13.73 3.75
C ARG A 57 12.38 14.32 4.31
N ASP A 58 13.07 15.09 3.48
CA ASP A 58 14.23 15.92 3.88
C ASP A 58 14.12 17.30 3.26
N GLU A 59 13.53 18.23 4.05
CA GLU A 59 13.30 19.62 3.62
C GLU A 59 14.62 20.42 3.48
N SER A 60 15.71 19.96 4.07
CA SER A 60 17.01 20.62 3.99
C SER A 60 17.76 20.31 2.69
N SER A 61 17.41 19.23 2.02
CA SER A 61 18.07 18.78 0.80
C SER A 61 17.74 19.68 -0.39
N LYS A 62 18.75 19.94 -1.20
CA LYS A 62 18.61 20.63 -2.50
C LYS A 62 18.73 19.68 -3.69
N ASP A 63 18.85 18.39 -3.44
CA ASP A 63 18.88 17.38 -4.48
C ASP A 63 17.52 17.33 -5.21
N PRO A 64 17.47 17.44 -6.55
CA PRO A 64 16.21 17.47 -7.30
C PRO A 64 15.35 16.21 -7.10
N ILE A 65 15.99 15.04 -6.94
CA ILE A 65 15.29 13.79 -6.71
C ILE A 65 14.69 13.77 -5.32
N GLN A 66 15.43 14.27 -4.30
CA GLN A 66 14.88 14.41 -2.96
C GLN A 66 13.72 15.40 -2.91
N GLN A 67 13.77 16.49 -3.67
CA GLN A 67 12.64 17.44 -3.77
C GLN A 67 11.40 16.78 -4.38
N LEU A 68 11.56 15.90 -5.37
CA LEU A 68 10.46 15.12 -5.94
C LEU A 68 9.85 14.20 -4.87
N ILE A 69 10.69 13.47 -4.11
CA ILE A 69 10.24 12.64 -2.97
C ILE A 69 9.51 13.49 -1.93
N ASN A 70 10.04 14.67 -1.58
CA ASN A 70 9.40 15.56 -0.60
C ASN A 70 8.00 16.00 -1.05
N THR A 71 7.80 16.27 -2.34
CA THR A 71 6.49 16.63 -2.88
C THR A 71 5.51 15.48 -2.73
N HIS A 72 5.89 14.29 -3.21
CA HIS A 72 5.09 13.08 -3.08
C HIS A 72 4.73 12.76 -1.62
N THR A 73 5.70 12.84 -0.70
CA THR A 73 5.43 12.55 0.73
C THR A 73 4.41 13.49 1.37
N ARG A 74 4.22 14.72 0.86
CA ARG A 74 3.18 15.64 1.35
C ARG A 74 1.80 15.28 0.80
N GLU A 75 1.73 14.68 -0.37
CA GLU A 75 0.48 14.20 -0.97
C GLU A 75 -0.08 13.02 -0.16
N ASP A 76 0.78 12.13 0.35
CA ASP A 76 0.39 10.86 0.97
C ASP A 76 0.29 10.85 2.50
N ASP A 77 0.87 11.82 3.18
CA ASP A 77 1.04 11.75 4.65
C ASP A 77 -0.24 11.88 5.47
N HIS A 78 -1.41 12.03 4.85
CA HIS A 78 -2.68 12.26 5.52
C HIS A 78 -3.84 11.32 5.10
N HIS A 79 -3.60 10.36 4.23
CA HIS A 79 -4.62 9.44 3.71
C HIS A 79 -5.23 8.52 4.78
N TRP A 80 -4.56 8.33 5.92
CA TRP A 80 -5.06 7.51 7.03
C TRP A 80 -6.44 7.94 7.56
N GLY A 81 -6.78 9.23 7.46
CA GLY A 81 -8.09 9.74 7.87
C GLY A 81 -9.23 9.17 7.02
N MET A 82 -8.99 8.99 5.71
CA MET A 82 -9.94 8.34 4.80
C MET A 82 -10.12 6.86 5.14
N PHE A 83 -9.03 6.18 5.47
CA PHE A 83 -9.06 4.78 5.90
C PHE A 83 -9.91 4.57 7.15
N LEU A 84 -9.77 5.40 8.19
CA LEU A 84 -10.60 5.33 9.39
C LEU A 84 -12.08 5.56 9.10
N ARG A 85 -12.39 6.44 8.15
CA ARG A 85 -13.78 6.65 7.70
C ARG A 85 -14.34 5.38 7.07
N ASP A 86 -13.56 4.73 6.22
CA ASP A 86 -14.00 3.52 5.52
C ASP A 86 -14.18 2.32 6.45
N LEU A 87 -13.34 2.16 7.48
CA LEU A 87 -13.57 1.15 8.52
C LEU A 87 -14.95 1.32 9.20
N ARG A 88 -15.38 2.58 9.48
CA ARG A 88 -16.71 2.85 10.03
C ARG A 88 -17.80 2.53 9.02
N THR A 89 -17.63 2.92 7.76
CA THR A 89 -18.60 2.67 6.67
C THR A 89 -18.79 1.18 6.41
N LEU A 90 -17.71 0.41 6.50
CA LEU A 90 -17.70 -1.04 6.38
C LEU A 90 -18.19 -1.75 7.65
N GLU A 91 -18.44 -1.01 8.76
CA GLU A 91 -18.80 -1.58 10.07
C GLU A 91 -17.74 -2.57 10.59
N LEU A 92 -16.46 -2.30 10.29
CA LEU A 92 -15.29 -3.08 10.73
C LEU A 92 -14.61 -2.46 11.96
N ASN A 93 -15.33 -1.63 12.71
CA ASN A 93 -14.91 -0.91 13.89
C ASN A 93 -15.67 -1.39 15.14
N ALA A 94 -15.79 -2.72 15.31
CA ALA A 94 -16.45 -3.29 16.48
C ALA A 94 -15.86 -2.71 17.78
N PRO A 95 -16.69 -2.44 18.81
CA PRO A 95 -16.23 -1.96 20.10
C PRO A 95 -15.14 -2.89 20.67
N MET A 96 -14.04 -2.29 21.09
CA MET A 96 -12.92 -2.99 21.70
C MET A 96 -12.33 -2.08 22.78
N ASP A 97 -11.96 -2.65 23.92
CA ASP A 97 -11.21 -1.87 24.88
C ASP A 97 -9.80 -1.56 24.38
N PHE A 98 -9.16 -0.60 25.04
CA PHE A 98 -7.85 -0.11 24.58
C PHE A 98 -6.78 -1.22 24.59
N THR A 99 -6.78 -2.10 25.59
CA THR A 99 -5.84 -3.22 25.70
C THR A 99 -6.04 -4.19 24.56
N GLY A 100 -7.28 -4.61 24.29
CA GLY A 100 -7.62 -5.49 23.17
C GLY A 100 -7.24 -4.89 21.81
N ALA A 101 -7.40 -3.56 21.63
CA ALA A 101 -6.95 -2.90 20.42
C ALA A 101 -5.42 -2.97 20.26
N LEU A 102 -4.66 -2.77 21.33
CA LEU A 102 -3.20 -2.92 21.33
C LEU A 102 -2.78 -4.37 21.05
N GLU A 103 -3.40 -5.34 21.72
CA GLU A 103 -3.13 -6.77 21.48
C GLU A 103 -3.38 -7.17 20.04
N ARG A 104 -4.48 -6.69 19.43
CA ARG A 104 -4.76 -6.92 18.02
C ARG A 104 -3.69 -6.29 17.11
N LEU A 105 -3.35 -5.02 17.32
CA LEU A 105 -2.41 -4.29 16.47
C LEU A 105 -0.98 -4.81 16.59
N TRP A 106 -0.54 -5.23 17.80
CA TRP A 106 0.81 -5.74 18.05
C TRP A 106 0.90 -7.27 18.02
N GLY A 107 -0.22 -7.97 17.97
CA GLY A 107 -0.27 -9.42 17.85
C GLY A 107 0.18 -9.94 16.48
N GLU A 108 0.09 -11.27 16.33
CA GLU A 108 0.50 -11.97 15.10
C GLU A 108 -0.36 -11.62 13.89
N HIS A 109 -1.61 -11.17 14.09
CA HIS A 109 -2.55 -10.83 13.00
C HIS A 109 -2.12 -9.63 12.16
N CYS A 110 -1.33 -8.72 12.71
CA CYS A 110 -0.86 -7.51 12.03
C CYS A 110 0.68 -7.48 11.94
N LYS A 111 1.33 -8.61 12.12
CA LYS A 111 2.79 -8.72 12.16
C LYS A 111 3.43 -8.32 10.84
N LYS A 112 2.92 -8.81 9.73
CA LYS A 112 3.48 -8.53 8.40
C LYS A 112 3.22 -7.10 7.97
N ALA A 113 2.04 -6.54 8.30
CA ALA A 113 1.76 -5.13 8.08
C ALA A 113 2.74 -4.21 8.83
N ARG A 114 3.09 -4.53 10.10
CA ARG A 114 4.14 -3.82 10.85
C ARG A 114 5.53 -4.04 10.26
N GLN A 115 5.87 -5.29 9.90
CA GLN A 115 7.15 -5.64 9.29
C GLN A 115 7.37 -4.94 7.95
N LEU A 116 6.31 -4.69 7.17
CA LEU A 116 6.39 -3.93 5.94
C LEU A 116 6.93 -2.52 6.23
N ILE A 117 6.35 -1.79 7.19
CA ILE A 117 6.82 -0.43 7.54
C ILE A 117 8.25 -0.46 8.04
N TYR A 118 8.59 -1.33 8.98
CA TYR A 118 9.97 -1.42 9.49
C TYR A 118 10.97 -1.82 8.41
N GLY A 119 10.54 -2.69 7.50
CA GLY A 119 11.33 -3.08 6.33
C GLY A 119 11.57 -1.90 5.39
N LEU A 120 10.54 -1.12 5.05
CA LEU A 120 10.67 0.08 4.22
C LEU A 120 11.62 1.11 4.87
N VAL A 121 11.47 1.38 6.18
CA VAL A 121 12.41 2.24 6.93
C VAL A 121 13.84 1.74 6.77
N ALA A 122 14.08 0.44 6.98
CA ALA A 122 15.41 -0.15 6.87
C ALA A 122 15.97 -0.08 5.43
N LEU A 123 15.09 -0.19 4.41
CA LEU A 123 15.48 -0.10 3.00
C LEU A 123 15.93 1.30 2.61
N VAL A 124 15.33 2.36 3.18
CA VAL A 124 15.56 3.74 2.71
C VAL A 124 16.51 4.55 3.59
N SER A 125 16.73 4.18 4.87
CA SER A 125 17.41 5.02 5.86
C SER A 125 18.85 5.41 5.49
N ALA A 126 19.59 4.52 4.83
CA ALA A 126 21.01 4.75 4.46
C ALA A 126 21.19 4.94 2.95
N GLU A 127 20.12 5.08 2.19
CA GLU A 127 20.17 5.15 0.74
C GLU A 127 20.22 6.59 0.21
N SER A 128 20.84 6.74 -0.97
CA SER A 128 20.83 8.00 -1.71
C SER A 128 19.41 8.33 -2.20
N PRO A 129 19.11 9.60 -2.52
CA PRO A 129 17.78 9.99 -3.03
C PRO A 129 17.28 9.13 -4.21
N VAL A 130 18.17 8.80 -5.16
CA VAL A 130 17.78 7.98 -6.32
C VAL A 130 17.43 6.53 -5.94
N MET A 131 18.07 5.98 -4.90
CA MET A 131 17.74 4.64 -4.38
C MET A 131 16.44 4.66 -3.57
N ARG A 132 16.22 5.72 -2.75
CA ARG A 132 14.95 5.96 -2.08
C ARG A 132 13.80 6.07 -3.07
N LEU A 133 14.02 6.78 -4.18
CA LEU A 133 13.05 6.92 -5.26
C LEU A 133 12.65 5.56 -5.84
N ALA A 134 13.57 4.62 -6.05
CA ALA A 134 13.25 3.28 -6.53
C ALA A 134 12.35 2.50 -5.55
N VAL A 135 12.51 2.72 -4.24
CA VAL A 135 11.61 2.14 -3.21
C VAL A 135 10.25 2.82 -3.24
N VAL A 136 10.17 4.14 -3.32
CA VAL A 136 8.91 4.91 -3.42
C VAL A 136 8.12 4.46 -4.64
N GLU A 137 8.73 4.42 -5.84
CA GLU A 137 8.10 3.91 -7.07
C GLU A 137 7.58 2.46 -6.92
N SER A 138 8.29 1.62 -6.15
CA SER A 138 7.86 0.25 -5.90
C SER A 138 6.63 0.20 -4.96
N VAL A 139 6.55 1.09 -3.98
CA VAL A 139 5.40 1.22 -3.09
C VAL A 139 4.19 1.71 -3.87
N GLU A 140 4.36 2.73 -4.71
CA GLU A 140 3.31 3.25 -5.59
C GLU A 140 2.78 2.17 -6.56
N ALA A 141 3.68 1.44 -7.19
CA ALA A 141 3.31 0.36 -8.09
C ALA A 141 2.55 -0.76 -7.37
N ALA A 142 2.95 -1.12 -6.14
CA ALA A 142 2.22 -2.09 -5.32
C ALA A 142 0.87 -1.55 -4.86
N GLY A 143 0.80 -0.29 -4.45
CA GLY A 143 -0.44 0.42 -4.09
C GLY A 143 -1.44 0.44 -5.24
N SER A 144 -0.98 0.79 -6.45
CA SER A 144 -1.83 0.84 -7.64
C SER A 144 -2.50 -0.51 -7.98
N VAL A 145 -1.82 -1.63 -7.73
CA VAL A 145 -2.42 -2.98 -7.87
C VAL A 145 -3.59 -3.13 -6.90
N GLY A 146 -3.40 -2.79 -5.63
CA GLY A 146 -4.42 -2.90 -4.60
C GLY A 146 -5.60 -1.98 -4.88
N PHE A 147 -5.35 -0.68 -5.01
CA PHE A 147 -6.41 0.34 -5.15
C PHE A 147 -7.26 0.16 -6.39
N SER A 148 -6.67 -0.24 -7.52
CA SER A 148 -7.44 -0.54 -8.73
C SER A 148 -8.45 -1.70 -8.53
N ARG A 149 -8.19 -2.64 -7.64
CA ARG A 149 -9.11 -3.75 -7.31
C ARG A 149 -10.07 -3.36 -6.20
N PHE A 150 -9.59 -2.66 -5.19
CA PHE A 150 -10.42 -2.17 -4.08
C PHE A 150 -11.50 -1.22 -4.57
N SER A 151 -11.20 -0.32 -5.52
CA SER A 151 -12.18 0.62 -6.08
C SER A 151 -13.29 -0.10 -6.86
N GLN A 152 -12.99 -1.21 -7.54
CA GLN A 152 -14.00 -2.03 -8.17
C GLN A 152 -14.95 -2.64 -7.14
N VAL A 153 -14.40 -3.21 -6.04
CA VAL A 153 -15.21 -3.76 -4.95
C VAL A 153 -16.02 -2.67 -4.24
N ALA A 154 -15.43 -1.48 -4.08
CA ALA A 154 -16.11 -0.33 -3.50
C ALA A 154 -17.31 0.13 -4.34
N ARG A 155 -17.21 0.16 -5.68
CA ARG A 155 -18.33 0.45 -6.59
C ARG A 155 -19.45 -0.58 -6.47
N GLU A 156 -19.11 -1.86 -6.40
CA GLU A 156 -20.10 -2.92 -6.19
C GLU A 156 -20.82 -2.76 -4.85
N LEU A 157 -20.09 -2.40 -3.79
CA LEU A 157 -20.67 -2.13 -2.47
C LEU A 157 -21.62 -0.92 -2.52
N GLU A 158 -21.20 0.17 -3.14
CA GLU A 158 -21.99 1.38 -3.29
C GLU A 158 -23.28 1.09 -4.08
N ALA A 159 -23.19 0.37 -5.18
CA ALA A 159 -24.36 -0.04 -5.97
C ALA A 159 -25.38 -0.88 -5.18
N LYS A 160 -24.91 -1.76 -4.28
CA LYS A 160 -25.75 -2.62 -3.46
C LYS A 160 -26.34 -1.92 -2.22
N THR A 161 -25.60 -0.98 -1.63
CA THR A 161 -25.91 -0.48 -0.27
C THR A 161 -26.10 1.04 -0.19
N GLY A 162 -25.73 1.79 -1.22
CA GLY A 162 -25.61 3.25 -1.20
C GLY A 162 -24.43 3.77 -0.34
N LYS A 163 -23.60 2.90 0.23
CA LYS A 163 -22.45 3.28 1.08
C LYS A 163 -21.22 3.51 0.24
N ARG A 164 -20.74 4.75 0.19
CA ARG A 164 -19.52 5.13 -0.55
C ARG A 164 -18.29 5.03 0.31
N LEU A 165 -17.27 4.36 -0.21
CA LEU A 165 -15.93 4.31 0.37
C LEU A 165 -15.03 5.41 -0.25
N VAL A 166 -14.10 5.92 0.55
CA VAL A 166 -13.20 7.01 0.17
C VAL A 166 -11.77 6.50 -0.03
N TYR A 167 -11.24 5.76 0.96
CA TYR A 167 -9.90 5.18 0.92
C TYR A 167 -9.81 4.01 -0.06
N PHE A 168 -10.78 3.09 0.00
CA PHE A 168 -10.84 1.95 -0.92
C PHE A 168 -11.57 2.28 -2.22
N GLY A 169 -12.09 3.50 -2.39
CA GLY A 169 -12.90 3.91 -3.53
C GLY A 169 -12.15 4.76 -4.54
N GLU A 170 -12.89 5.20 -5.56
CA GLU A 170 -12.38 6.01 -6.67
C GLU A 170 -11.76 7.34 -6.24
N THR A 171 -12.11 7.87 -5.07
CA THR A 171 -11.54 9.13 -4.58
C THR A 171 -10.04 8.99 -4.34
N HIS A 172 -9.62 7.93 -3.67
CA HIS A 172 -8.20 7.67 -3.42
C HIS A 172 -7.48 7.22 -4.69
N GLU A 173 -8.06 6.32 -5.48
CA GLU A 173 -7.53 5.92 -6.78
C GLU A 173 -7.30 7.13 -7.70
N GLY A 174 -8.23 8.09 -7.69
CA GLY A 174 -8.12 9.34 -8.45
C GLY A 174 -7.03 10.27 -7.92
N LEU A 175 -6.81 10.33 -6.61
CA LEU A 175 -5.71 11.07 -6.00
C LEU A 175 -4.37 10.45 -6.39
N GLU A 176 -4.20 9.13 -6.25
CA GLU A 176 -3.00 8.39 -6.65
C GLU A 176 -2.63 8.63 -8.14
N SER A 177 -3.61 8.62 -9.03
CA SER A 177 -3.38 8.90 -10.46
C SER A 177 -3.03 10.36 -10.76
N GLY A 178 -3.29 11.27 -9.84
CA GLY A 178 -2.98 12.71 -9.92
C GLY A 178 -1.70 13.11 -9.19
N HIS A 179 -1.08 12.20 -8.43
CA HIS A 179 0.17 12.46 -7.74
C HIS A 179 1.32 12.73 -8.73
N VAL A 180 2.31 13.52 -8.29
CA VAL A 180 3.48 13.86 -9.13
C VAL A 180 4.16 12.60 -9.67
N MET A 181 4.24 11.53 -8.86
CA MET A 181 4.86 10.27 -9.25
C MET A 181 4.06 9.46 -10.28
N GLY A 182 2.76 9.66 -10.40
CA GLY A 182 1.89 9.02 -11.39
C GLY A 182 1.64 9.87 -12.65
N SER A 183 2.22 11.07 -12.76
CA SER A 183 2.06 11.93 -13.92
C SER A 183 3.01 11.53 -15.07
N GLY A 184 2.55 11.64 -16.31
CA GLY A 184 3.38 11.34 -17.49
C GLY A 184 4.67 12.19 -17.58
N ASP A 185 4.67 13.39 -16.99
CA ASP A 185 5.85 14.25 -16.89
C ASP A 185 6.86 13.69 -15.90
N ALA A 186 6.42 13.13 -14.77
CA ALA A 186 7.30 12.47 -13.81
C ALA A 186 7.92 11.20 -14.39
N GLU A 187 7.15 10.37 -15.09
CA GLU A 187 7.69 9.18 -15.77
C GLU A 187 8.79 9.53 -16.77
N ALA A 188 8.63 10.63 -17.54
CA ALA A 188 9.65 11.09 -18.47
C ALA A 188 10.93 11.54 -17.73
N VAL A 189 10.79 12.27 -16.61
CA VAL A 189 11.91 12.69 -15.75
C VAL A 189 12.61 11.46 -15.16
N LEU A 190 11.84 10.52 -14.62
CA LEU A 190 12.37 9.28 -14.03
C LEU A 190 13.13 8.44 -15.06
N ALA A 191 12.58 8.27 -16.26
CA ALA A 191 13.22 7.52 -17.33
C ALA A 191 14.54 8.17 -17.81
N GLY A 192 14.65 9.50 -17.66
CA GLY A 192 15.87 10.27 -18.00
C GLY A 192 16.99 10.16 -16.96
N ILE A 193 16.76 9.64 -15.75
CA ILE A 193 17.82 9.47 -14.74
C ILE A 193 18.79 8.36 -15.18
N GLU A 194 20.04 8.72 -15.39
CA GLU A 194 21.10 7.76 -15.70
C GLU A 194 21.64 7.11 -14.43
N LEU A 195 21.76 5.79 -14.45
CA LEU A 195 22.30 4.97 -13.36
C LEU A 195 23.48 4.16 -13.85
N THR A 196 24.51 4.00 -13.01
CA THR A 196 25.58 3.04 -13.28
C THR A 196 25.05 1.60 -13.20
N PRO A 197 25.73 0.60 -13.78
CA PRO A 197 25.35 -0.81 -13.66
C PRO A 197 25.14 -1.25 -12.20
N GLU A 198 26.03 -0.83 -11.30
CA GLU A 198 25.98 -1.15 -9.86
C GLU A 198 24.76 -0.50 -9.19
N GLN A 199 24.43 0.73 -9.58
CA GLN A 199 23.21 1.42 -9.10
C GLN A 199 21.95 0.72 -9.60
N VAL A 200 21.91 0.25 -10.84
CA VAL A 200 20.79 -0.52 -11.39
C VAL A 200 20.61 -1.83 -10.60
N GLU A 201 21.68 -2.57 -10.35
CA GLU A 201 21.64 -3.81 -9.57
C GLU A 201 21.13 -3.54 -8.14
N ARG A 202 21.69 -2.51 -7.48
CA ARG A 202 21.25 -2.08 -6.14
C ARG A 202 19.78 -1.73 -6.10
N ALA A 203 19.31 -0.90 -7.04
CA ALA A 203 17.90 -0.48 -7.13
C ALA A 203 16.98 -1.68 -7.38
N CYS A 204 17.31 -2.59 -8.31
CA CYS A 204 16.53 -3.80 -8.54
C CYS A 204 16.44 -4.68 -7.27
N GLY A 205 17.53 -4.80 -6.51
CA GLY A 205 17.52 -5.51 -5.23
C GLY A 205 16.63 -4.83 -4.16
N LEU A 206 16.52 -3.50 -4.16
CA LEU A 206 15.58 -2.76 -3.32
C LEU A 206 14.12 -3.01 -3.76
N VAL A 207 13.85 -2.98 -5.06
CA VAL A 207 12.55 -3.32 -5.65
C VAL A 207 12.10 -4.72 -5.22
N ASP A 208 12.96 -5.73 -5.39
CA ASP A 208 12.65 -7.11 -5.02
C ASP A 208 12.27 -7.25 -3.54
N ARG A 209 13.02 -6.60 -2.66
CA ARG A 209 12.74 -6.62 -1.22
C ARG A 209 11.44 -5.90 -0.87
N THR A 210 11.14 -4.78 -1.53
CA THR A 210 9.90 -4.05 -1.34
C THR A 210 8.70 -4.92 -1.71
N PHE A 211 8.69 -5.52 -2.91
CA PHE A 211 7.60 -6.39 -3.32
C PHE A 211 7.48 -7.66 -2.47
N ALA A 212 8.58 -8.24 -1.99
CA ALA A 212 8.54 -9.37 -1.06
C ALA A 212 7.81 -9.02 0.25
N LEU A 213 8.00 -7.81 0.78
CA LEU A 213 7.29 -7.31 1.96
C LEU A 213 5.79 -7.16 1.68
N PHE A 214 5.39 -6.64 0.51
CA PHE A 214 3.98 -6.54 0.12
C PHE A 214 3.33 -7.92 -0.07
N HIS A 215 4.03 -8.88 -0.67
CA HIS A 215 3.54 -10.26 -0.78
C HIS A 215 3.29 -10.87 0.59
N ALA A 216 4.24 -10.73 1.53
CA ALA A 216 4.09 -11.27 2.88
C ALA A 216 2.92 -10.63 3.64
N MET A 217 2.70 -9.32 3.48
CA MET A 217 1.52 -8.65 4.03
C MET A 217 0.23 -9.17 3.39
N GLY A 218 0.19 -9.31 2.06
CA GLY A 218 -0.98 -9.84 1.35
C GLY A 218 -1.37 -11.25 1.81
N GLU A 219 -0.40 -12.13 2.07
CA GLU A 219 -0.64 -13.47 2.63
C GLU A 219 -1.27 -13.40 4.02
N GLU A 220 -0.80 -12.50 4.90
CA GLU A 220 -1.37 -12.29 6.23
C GLU A 220 -2.81 -11.77 6.16
N LEU A 221 -3.07 -10.78 5.30
CA LEU A 221 -4.40 -10.22 5.10
C LEU A 221 -5.39 -11.25 4.54
N LEU A 222 -4.94 -12.09 3.61
CA LEU A 222 -5.75 -13.19 3.09
C LEU A 222 -6.08 -14.21 4.17
N ALA A 223 -5.08 -14.59 4.99
CA ALA A 223 -5.28 -15.52 6.08
C ALA A 223 -6.27 -14.97 7.12
N GLN A 224 -6.23 -13.67 7.40
CA GLN A 224 -7.20 -13.00 8.28
C GLN A 224 -8.62 -13.04 7.67
N ALA A 225 -8.77 -12.60 6.42
CA ALA A 225 -10.07 -12.57 5.76
C ALA A 225 -10.73 -13.96 5.68
N ARG A 226 -9.95 -15.04 5.59
CA ARG A 226 -10.45 -16.41 5.60
C ARG A 226 -10.89 -16.86 6.99
N ARG A 227 -10.17 -16.53 8.07
CA ARG A 227 -10.59 -16.83 9.46
C ARG A 227 -11.92 -16.14 9.79
N ASP A 228 -12.04 -14.86 9.49
CA ASP A 228 -13.29 -14.10 9.71
C ASP A 228 -14.48 -14.72 8.95
N GLN A 229 -14.21 -15.52 7.92
CA GLN A 229 -15.23 -16.29 7.18
C GLN A 229 -15.68 -17.55 7.92
N GLU A 230 -14.79 -18.22 8.61
CA GLU A 230 -15.09 -19.45 9.37
C GLU A 230 -15.91 -19.12 10.62
N ASP A 231 -15.56 -18.03 11.30
CA ASP A 231 -16.26 -17.57 12.52
C ASP A 231 -17.67 -17.07 12.28
N THR A 232 -18.01 -16.65 11.04
CA THR A 232 -19.35 -16.16 10.67
C THR A 232 -20.25 -17.24 10.09
N ARG A 233 -19.82 -18.48 9.93
CA ARG A 233 -20.68 -19.59 9.52
C ARG A 233 -21.58 -19.99 10.69
N PRO A 234 -22.93 -20.06 10.50
CA PRO A 234 -23.80 -20.64 11.53
C PRO A 234 -23.34 -22.08 11.81
N ALA A 235 -23.28 -22.45 13.10
CA ALA A 235 -23.04 -23.82 13.48
C ALA A 235 -24.13 -24.70 12.84
N ALA A 236 -23.72 -25.71 12.09
CA ALA A 236 -24.59 -26.63 11.39
C ALA A 236 -25.35 -27.56 12.33
#